data_ee775cad771189dbac66bf20e4026813
#
_entry.id   ee775cad771189dbac66bf20e4026813
#
_cell.length_a   1.000
_cell.length_b   1.000
_cell.length_c   1.000
_cell.angle_alpha   90.00
_cell.angle_beta   90.00
_cell.angle_gamma   90.00
#
_symmetry.space_group_name_H-M   'P 1'
#
loop_
_entity.id
_entity.type
_entity.pdbx_description
1 polymer ?
#
loop_
_entity_poly.entity_id
_entity_poly.type
_entity_poly.pdbx_seq_one_letter_code
_entity_poly.pdbx_strand_id
1 'polypeptide(L)'
;VDKQYGFWITKNYRESYGMFAVNGILFNHESERRGETFVTRKITLAAARIAQGFQDKLYLGNLDARRDWGYAKDYIECMWLILQHDTPEDFVIATGEMHTVREFATLAFREVGITLCWEGQGVDEKGIDTQTGKVLVEVDPKYFRPAEVEQLLGDPTKAKTLLGWNPRQTSFEELVRIVAEHDMKFVKKLYLRSKEL
;
A
#
# COMPACT_ATOMS: atom_id res chain seq x y z
N VAL A 1 7.97 5.77 -19.66
CA VAL A 1 7.65 6.55 -20.88
C VAL A 1 6.17 6.89 -20.91
N ASP A 2 5.25 5.94 -20.79
CA ASP A 2 3.81 6.15 -20.99
C ASP A 2 3.19 7.13 -19.99
N LYS A 3 3.56 7.06 -18.70
CA LYS A 3 3.06 8.00 -17.68
C LYS A 3 3.56 9.43 -17.92
N GLN A 4 4.80 9.61 -18.38
CA GLN A 4 5.32 10.93 -18.75
C GLN A 4 4.60 11.49 -19.97
N TYR A 5 4.36 10.66 -20.99
CA TYR A 5 3.57 11.07 -22.14
C TYR A 5 2.16 11.50 -21.70
N GLY A 6 1.47 10.70 -20.87
CA GLY A 6 0.15 11.03 -20.33
C GLY A 6 0.13 12.37 -19.59
N PHE A 7 1.13 12.65 -18.77
CA PHE A 7 1.27 13.92 -18.06
C PHE A 7 1.38 15.11 -19.03
N TRP A 8 2.29 15.03 -19.99
CA TRP A 8 2.55 16.13 -20.92
C TRP A 8 1.42 16.35 -21.92
N ILE A 9 0.77 15.29 -22.40
CA ILE A 9 -0.36 15.45 -23.31
C ILE A 9 -1.57 16.08 -22.61
N THR A 10 -1.85 15.72 -21.35
CA THR A 10 -2.87 16.36 -20.53
C THR A 10 -2.61 17.86 -20.37
N LYS A 11 -1.37 18.23 -20.03
CA LYS A 11 -0.96 19.63 -19.94
C LYS A 11 -1.10 20.36 -21.27
N ASN A 12 -0.67 19.75 -22.37
CA ASN A 12 -0.78 20.34 -23.71
C ASN A 12 -2.23 20.62 -24.07
N TYR A 13 -3.16 19.70 -23.86
CA TYR A 13 -4.58 19.90 -24.15
C TYR A 13 -5.20 20.98 -23.27
N ARG A 14 -4.81 21.06 -21.99
CA ARG A 14 -5.25 22.15 -21.11
C ARG A 14 -4.82 23.52 -21.66
N GLU A 15 -3.55 23.65 -22.02
CA GLU A 15 -2.99 24.95 -22.43
C GLU A 15 -3.40 25.34 -23.87
N SER A 16 -3.50 24.38 -24.80
CA SER A 16 -3.79 24.64 -26.20
C SER A 16 -5.29 24.80 -26.49
N TYR A 17 -6.14 24.11 -25.77
CA TYR A 17 -7.58 24.06 -26.07
C TYR A 17 -8.45 24.58 -24.93
N GLY A 18 -7.89 25.10 -23.84
CA GLY A 18 -8.64 25.58 -22.69
C GLY A 18 -9.47 24.50 -22.00
N MET A 19 -9.09 23.23 -22.12
CA MET A 19 -9.80 22.13 -21.50
C MET A 19 -9.58 22.11 -19.98
N PHE A 20 -10.59 21.74 -19.21
CA PHE A 20 -10.41 21.40 -17.81
C PHE A 20 -9.79 20.00 -17.71
N ALA A 21 -8.50 19.93 -17.94
CA ALA A 21 -7.71 18.72 -17.94
C ALA A 21 -6.59 18.83 -16.89
N VAL A 22 -6.56 17.88 -15.96
CA VAL A 22 -5.67 17.92 -14.77
C VAL A 22 -4.93 16.60 -14.59
N ASN A 23 -3.74 16.66 -14.01
CA ASN A 23 -3.00 15.47 -13.62
C ASN A 23 -3.10 15.26 -12.10
N GLY A 24 -3.56 14.09 -11.70
CA GLY A 24 -3.35 13.58 -10.36
C GLY A 24 -2.06 12.75 -10.30
N ILE A 25 -1.08 13.19 -9.53
CA ILE A 25 0.17 12.46 -9.32
C ILE A 25 0.01 11.62 -8.06
N LEU A 26 -0.50 10.39 -8.25
CA LEU A 26 -0.88 9.51 -7.16
C LEU A 26 0.31 8.71 -6.65
N PHE A 27 0.55 8.80 -5.34
CA PHE A 27 1.44 7.90 -4.62
C PHE A 27 0.76 6.56 -4.37
N ASN A 28 1.39 5.66 -3.62
CA ASN A 28 0.84 4.32 -3.45
C ASN A 28 -0.51 4.38 -2.72
N HIS A 29 -1.54 3.86 -3.34
CA HIS A 29 -2.88 3.83 -2.79
C HIS A 29 -3.38 2.40 -2.74
N GLU A 30 -3.81 1.99 -1.58
CA GLU A 30 -4.09 0.62 -1.22
C GLU A 30 -5.58 0.43 -0.86
N SER A 31 -6.06 -0.77 -1.07
CA SER A 31 -7.42 -1.16 -0.68
C SER A 31 -7.57 -2.67 -0.65
N GLU A 32 -8.72 -3.15 -0.24
CA GLU A 32 -9.13 -4.54 -0.28
C GLU A 32 -9.15 -5.13 -1.70
N ARG A 33 -9.10 -4.27 -2.71
CA ARG A 33 -9.07 -4.64 -4.15
C ARG A 33 -7.69 -4.52 -4.78
N ARG A 34 -6.66 -4.20 -3.99
CA ARG A 34 -5.29 -4.14 -4.51
C ARG A 34 -4.88 -5.47 -5.13
N GLY A 35 -4.16 -5.45 -6.25
CA GLY A 35 -3.68 -6.68 -6.89
C GLY A 35 -2.76 -7.49 -5.95
N GLU A 36 -2.90 -8.81 -5.94
CA GLU A 36 -2.23 -9.73 -5.00
C GLU A 36 -0.70 -9.75 -5.13
N THR A 37 -0.16 -9.29 -6.28
CA THR A 37 1.28 -9.20 -6.54
C THR A 37 1.94 -7.99 -5.89
N PHE A 38 1.16 -7.00 -5.45
CA PHE A 38 1.69 -5.84 -4.73
C PHE A 38 2.02 -6.19 -3.28
N VAL A 39 3.12 -5.59 -2.77
CA VAL A 39 3.69 -5.95 -1.47
C VAL A 39 2.69 -5.88 -0.32
N THR A 40 1.87 -4.85 -0.26
CA THR A 40 0.85 -4.66 0.77
C THR A 40 -0.17 -5.80 0.78
N ARG A 41 -0.77 -6.09 -0.38
CA ARG A 41 -1.75 -7.17 -0.50
C ARG A 41 -1.12 -8.55 -0.34
N LYS A 42 0.10 -8.73 -0.82
CA LYS A 42 0.88 -9.96 -0.59
C LYS A 42 1.06 -10.23 0.90
N ILE A 43 1.35 -9.20 1.70
CA ILE A 43 1.53 -9.32 3.15
C ILE A 43 0.21 -9.68 3.84
N THR A 44 -0.87 -8.96 3.58
CA THR A 44 -2.16 -9.19 4.27
C THR A 44 -2.76 -10.54 3.93
N LEU A 45 -2.69 -10.98 2.67
CA LEU A 45 -3.12 -12.32 2.26
C LEU A 45 -2.28 -13.43 2.90
N ALA A 46 -0.94 -13.26 2.95
CA ALA A 46 -0.07 -14.23 3.60
C ALA A 46 -0.34 -14.30 5.10
N ALA A 47 -0.48 -13.17 5.79
CA ALA A 47 -0.83 -13.12 7.21
C ALA A 47 -2.16 -13.86 7.47
N ALA A 48 -3.18 -13.60 6.65
CA ALA A 48 -4.47 -14.27 6.74
C ALA A 48 -4.38 -15.80 6.48
N ARG A 49 -3.59 -16.23 5.51
CA ARG A 49 -3.37 -17.65 5.20
C ARG A 49 -2.58 -18.35 6.30
N ILE A 50 -1.55 -17.71 6.83
CA ILE A 50 -0.72 -18.24 7.92
C ILE A 50 -1.56 -18.40 9.19
N ALA A 51 -2.33 -17.38 9.57
CA ALA A 51 -3.21 -17.44 10.74
C ALA A 51 -4.27 -18.54 10.64
N GLN A 52 -4.68 -18.94 9.44
CA GLN A 52 -5.66 -20.00 9.19
C GLN A 52 -5.01 -21.35 8.84
N GLY A 53 -3.67 -21.46 8.86
CA GLY A 53 -2.95 -22.72 8.62
C GLY A 53 -2.86 -23.15 7.16
N PHE A 54 -3.01 -22.23 6.20
CA PHE A 54 -2.95 -22.53 4.76
C PHE A 54 -1.61 -22.14 4.12
N GLN A 55 -0.73 -21.49 4.87
CA GLN A 55 0.61 -21.09 4.43
C GLN A 55 1.56 -21.11 5.61
N ASP A 56 2.81 -21.55 5.41
CA ASP A 56 3.79 -21.64 6.47
C ASP A 56 4.60 -20.35 6.64
N LYS A 57 4.99 -19.70 5.54
CA LYS A 57 5.88 -18.55 5.54
C LYS A 57 5.52 -17.51 4.48
N LEU A 58 5.87 -16.27 4.76
CA LEU A 58 5.86 -15.15 3.83
C LEU A 58 7.31 -14.80 3.44
N TYR A 59 7.58 -14.67 2.12
CA TYR A 59 8.86 -14.24 1.60
C TYR A 59 8.75 -12.81 1.06
N LEU A 60 9.60 -11.90 1.56
CA LEU A 60 9.65 -10.49 1.18
C LEU A 60 11.04 -10.14 0.62
N GLY A 61 11.15 -8.95 0.05
CA GLY A 61 12.43 -8.34 -0.33
C GLY A 61 12.96 -7.41 0.77
N ASN A 62 13.32 -6.18 0.38
CA ASN A 62 13.85 -5.18 1.31
C ASN A 62 12.78 -4.73 2.33
N LEU A 63 12.98 -5.09 3.60
CA LEU A 63 12.07 -4.74 4.70
C LEU A 63 12.19 -3.27 5.13
N ASP A 64 13.31 -2.62 4.81
CA ASP A 64 13.57 -1.21 5.15
C ASP A 64 13.05 -0.24 4.08
N ALA A 65 12.62 -0.74 2.93
CA ALA A 65 12.05 0.09 1.88
C ALA A 65 10.85 0.89 2.42
N ARG A 66 10.88 2.22 2.21
CA ARG A 66 9.86 3.14 2.72
C ARG A 66 8.96 3.61 1.61
N ARG A 67 7.67 3.62 1.87
CA ARG A 67 6.64 4.08 0.93
C ARG A 67 5.60 4.94 1.64
N ASP A 68 5.07 5.88 0.89
CA ASP A 68 3.87 6.63 1.25
C ASP A 68 2.67 5.81 0.80
N TRP A 69 1.94 5.21 1.75
CA TRP A 69 0.75 4.41 1.49
C TRP A 69 -0.50 5.10 2.03
N GLY A 70 -1.47 5.35 1.16
CA GLY A 70 -2.77 5.88 1.54
C GLY A 70 -3.93 4.95 1.16
N TYR A 71 -5.11 5.26 1.66
CA TYR A 71 -6.31 4.51 1.34
C TYR A 71 -6.92 4.99 0.02
N ALA A 72 -7.24 4.07 -0.87
CA ALA A 72 -7.72 4.41 -2.21
C ALA A 72 -9.01 5.25 -2.21
N LYS A 73 -9.90 5.10 -1.23
CA LYS A 73 -11.10 5.92 -1.11
C LYS A 73 -10.77 7.39 -0.87
N ASP A 74 -9.80 7.68 0.00
CA ASP A 74 -9.38 9.05 0.31
C ASP A 74 -8.77 9.70 -0.94
N TYR A 75 -8.05 8.92 -1.75
CA TYR A 75 -7.49 9.38 -3.02
C TYR A 75 -8.56 9.69 -4.06
N ILE A 76 -9.63 8.88 -4.14
CA ILE A 76 -10.77 9.13 -5.01
C ILE A 76 -11.51 10.41 -4.61
N GLU A 77 -11.66 10.67 -3.32
CA GLU A 77 -12.21 11.93 -2.82
C GLU A 77 -11.38 13.14 -3.30
N CYS A 78 -10.04 13.05 -3.18
CA CYS A 78 -9.14 14.09 -3.70
C CYS A 78 -9.32 14.29 -5.21
N MET A 79 -9.42 13.21 -5.98
CA MET A 79 -9.64 13.29 -7.43
C MET A 79 -10.97 14.01 -7.75
N TRP A 80 -12.02 13.75 -6.98
CA TRP A 80 -13.29 14.46 -7.13
C TRP A 80 -13.16 15.95 -6.77
N LEU A 81 -12.48 16.28 -5.67
CA LEU A 81 -12.23 17.68 -5.25
C LEU A 81 -11.43 18.46 -6.29
N ILE A 82 -10.43 17.83 -6.93
CA ILE A 82 -9.67 18.44 -8.03
C ILE A 82 -10.60 18.89 -9.16
N LEU A 83 -11.61 18.07 -9.49
CA LEU A 83 -12.57 18.38 -10.56
C LEU A 83 -13.63 19.43 -10.14
N GLN A 84 -13.74 19.73 -8.85
CA GLN A 84 -14.62 20.79 -8.33
C GLN A 84 -13.87 22.12 -8.17
N HIS A 85 -12.54 22.13 -8.36
CA HIS A 85 -11.73 23.35 -8.23
C HIS A 85 -11.98 24.30 -9.42
N ASP A 86 -11.92 25.60 -9.19
CA ASP A 86 -12.22 26.60 -10.21
C ASP A 86 -11.21 26.66 -11.36
N THR A 87 -9.97 26.25 -11.11
CA THR A 87 -8.87 26.27 -12.08
C THR A 87 -8.29 24.88 -12.30
N PRO A 88 -7.98 24.50 -13.56
CA PRO A 88 -7.39 23.22 -13.87
C PRO A 88 -5.89 23.20 -13.50
N GLU A 89 -5.57 22.61 -12.36
CA GLU A 89 -4.21 22.47 -11.86
C GLU A 89 -3.84 21.03 -11.56
N ASP A 90 -2.51 20.74 -11.60
CA ASP A 90 -1.99 19.42 -11.27
C ASP A 90 -1.74 19.30 -9.76
N PHE A 91 -2.07 18.14 -9.17
CA PHE A 91 -1.95 17.88 -7.74
C PHE A 91 -1.21 16.58 -7.44
N VAL A 92 -0.34 16.63 -6.44
CA VAL A 92 0.20 15.43 -5.80
C VAL A 92 -0.83 14.91 -4.80
N ILE A 93 -1.17 13.63 -4.95
CA ILE A 93 -2.08 12.92 -4.05
C ILE A 93 -1.24 11.89 -3.28
N ALA A 94 -0.96 12.20 -2.02
CA ALA A 94 -0.08 11.45 -1.13
C ALA A 94 -0.51 11.67 0.32
N THR A 95 -0.06 10.81 1.24
CA THR A 95 -0.35 11.00 2.67
C THR A 95 0.59 12.00 3.34
N GLY A 96 1.81 12.13 2.81
CA GLY A 96 2.90 12.89 3.42
C GLY A 96 3.59 12.14 4.56
N GLU A 97 3.36 10.83 4.69
CA GLU A 97 4.01 9.95 5.66
C GLU A 97 4.61 8.73 4.97
N MET A 98 5.71 8.23 5.51
CA MET A 98 6.37 7.02 5.02
C MET A 98 6.43 5.95 6.10
N HIS A 99 6.14 4.73 5.69
CA HIS A 99 6.28 3.55 6.53
C HIS A 99 7.12 2.49 5.84
N THR A 100 7.80 1.67 6.64
CA THR A 100 8.62 0.56 6.12
C THR A 100 7.75 -0.66 5.80
N VAL A 101 8.26 -1.52 4.93
CA VAL A 101 7.63 -2.84 4.66
C VAL A 101 7.56 -3.66 5.95
N ARG A 102 8.59 -3.56 6.83
CA ARG A 102 8.60 -4.20 8.14
C ARG A 102 7.45 -3.72 9.03
N GLU A 103 7.22 -2.41 9.14
CA GLU A 103 6.10 -1.85 9.90
C GLU A 103 4.76 -2.35 9.38
N PHE A 104 4.58 -2.34 8.05
CA PHE A 104 3.36 -2.85 7.43
C PHE A 104 3.14 -4.34 7.77
N ALA A 105 4.17 -5.18 7.64
CA ALA A 105 4.09 -6.60 7.98
C ALA A 105 3.77 -6.82 9.46
N THR A 106 4.45 -6.09 10.36
CA THR A 106 4.20 -6.18 11.81
C THR A 106 2.75 -5.88 12.15
N LEU A 107 2.20 -4.80 11.59
CA LEU A 107 0.80 -4.44 11.81
C LEU A 107 -0.16 -5.47 11.22
N ALA A 108 0.08 -5.92 9.97
CA ALA A 108 -0.79 -6.88 9.31
C ALA A 108 -0.86 -8.22 10.07
N PHE A 109 0.25 -8.70 10.59
CA PHE A 109 0.28 -9.91 11.42
C PHE A 109 -0.41 -9.70 12.77
N ARG A 110 -0.26 -8.54 13.38
CA ARG A 110 -0.97 -8.18 14.62
C ARG A 110 -2.50 -8.21 14.43
N GLU A 111 -3.00 -7.72 13.31
CA GLU A 111 -4.45 -7.71 13.00
C GLU A 111 -5.03 -9.12 12.84
N VAL A 112 -4.21 -10.12 12.57
CA VAL A 112 -4.64 -11.52 12.50
C VAL A 112 -4.30 -12.32 13.78
N GLY A 113 -3.90 -11.63 14.87
CA GLY A 113 -3.62 -12.24 16.17
C GLY A 113 -2.21 -12.82 16.34
N ILE A 114 -1.28 -12.47 15.46
CA ILE A 114 0.12 -12.93 15.51
C ILE A 114 1.03 -11.75 15.85
N THR A 115 1.85 -11.88 16.89
CA THR A 115 2.84 -10.86 17.27
C THR A 115 4.22 -11.26 16.75
N LEU A 116 4.77 -10.47 15.84
CA LEU A 116 6.11 -10.69 15.30
C LEU A 116 7.18 -9.97 16.13
N CYS A 117 8.29 -10.66 16.38
CA CYS A 117 9.59 -10.05 16.67
C CYS A 117 10.54 -10.26 15.49
N TRP A 118 11.48 -9.32 15.31
CA TRP A 118 12.41 -9.34 14.19
C TRP A 118 13.81 -9.65 14.70
N GLU A 119 14.48 -10.60 14.07
CA GLU A 119 15.84 -11.02 14.37
C GLU A 119 16.68 -11.06 13.08
N GLY A 120 17.98 -10.73 13.21
CA GLY A 120 18.89 -10.62 12.08
C GLY A 120 18.86 -9.26 11.40
N GLN A 121 19.51 -9.14 10.24
CA GLN A 121 19.59 -7.92 9.44
C GLN A 121 19.68 -8.24 7.95
N GLY A 122 19.16 -7.36 7.11
CA GLY A 122 19.24 -7.47 5.65
C GLY A 122 18.60 -8.76 5.13
N VAL A 123 19.36 -9.57 4.40
CA VAL A 123 18.85 -10.82 3.82
C VAL A 123 18.66 -11.96 4.84
N ASP A 124 19.30 -11.86 6.00
CA ASP A 124 19.18 -12.85 7.08
C ASP A 124 18.09 -12.49 8.08
N GLU A 125 17.39 -11.38 7.88
CA GLU A 125 16.35 -10.93 8.78
C GLU A 125 15.11 -11.82 8.72
N LYS A 126 14.54 -12.13 9.90
CA LYS A 126 13.40 -13.03 10.08
C LYS A 126 12.36 -12.40 10.99
N GLY A 127 11.09 -12.55 10.63
CA GLY A 127 9.95 -12.27 11.48
C GLY A 127 9.50 -13.56 12.18
N ILE A 128 9.55 -13.56 13.51
CA ILE A 128 9.32 -14.73 14.36
C ILE A 128 8.07 -14.47 15.19
N ASP A 129 7.14 -15.41 15.20
CA ASP A 129 5.99 -15.38 16.09
C ASP A 129 6.45 -15.52 17.55
N THR A 130 6.16 -14.53 18.37
CA THR A 130 6.56 -14.50 19.79
C THR A 130 5.91 -15.58 20.64
N GLN A 131 4.77 -16.12 20.22
CA GLN A 131 4.03 -17.16 20.97
C GLN A 131 4.55 -18.56 20.65
N THR A 132 4.86 -18.85 19.39
CA THR A 132 5.22 -20.19 18.96
C THR A 132 6.69 -20.38 18.66
N GLY A 133 7.47 -19.30 18.55
CA GLY A 133 8.87 -19.31 18.12
C GLY A 133 9.07 -19.68 16.65
N LYS A 134 7.99 -19.77 15.87
CA LYS A 134 8.11 -20.12 14.44
C LYS A 134 8.52 -18.91 13.60
N VAL A 135 9.41 -19.14 12.64
CA VAL A 135 9.76 -18.16 11.61
C VAL A 135 8.63 -18.09 10.59
N LEU A 136 7.95 -16.95 10.53
CA LEU A 136 6.81 -16.73 9.65
C LEU A 136 7.13 -15.79 8.48
N VAL A 137 8.14 -14.93 8.61
CA VAL A 137 8.59 -14.04 7.54
C VAL A 137 10.09 -14.23 7.32
N GLU A 138 10.50 -14.33 6.07
CA GLU A 138 11.91 -14.40 5.65
C GLU A 138 12.17 -13.46 4.47
N VAL A 139 13.41 -12.99 4.35
CA VAL A 139 13.85 -12.23 3.17
C VAL A 139 14.33 -13.23 2.11
N ASP A 140 13.77 -13.12 0.90
CA ASP A 140 14.23 -13.89 -0.26
C ASP A 140 15.07 -12.98 -1.17
N PRO A 141 16.37 -13.27 -1.38
CA PRO A 141 17.25 -12.45 -2.22
C PRO A 141 16.73 -12.17 -3.62
N LYS A 142 15.91 -13.05 -4.20
CA LYS A 142 15.33 -12.85 -5.53
C LYS A 142 14.34 -11.68 -5.60
N TYR A 143 13.78 -11.28 -4.46
CA TYR A 143 12.91 -10.10 -4.35
C TYR A 143 13.68 -8.84 -3.95
N PHE A 144 14.96 -8.97 -3.64
CA PHE A 144 15.82 -7.85 -3.30
C PHE A 144 16.30 -7.17 -4.59
N ARG A 145 15.76 -6.01 -4.90
CA ARG A 145 16.08 -5.29 -6.14
C ARG A 145 17.34 -4.46 -5.96
N PRO A 146 18.38 -4.60 -6.83
CA PRO A 146 19.63 -3.84 -6.71
C PRO A 146 19.45 -2.32 -6.87
N ALA A 147 18.39 -1.89 -7.56
CA ALA A 147 18.08 -0.48 -7.83
C ALA A 147 16.68 -0.15 -7.31
N GLU A 148 16.44 -0.36 -6.02
CA GLU A 148 15.17 0.01 -5.41
C GLU A 148 15.19 1.48 -4.97
N VAL A 149 14.07 2.18 -5.19
CA VAL A 149 13.86 3.50 -4.59
C VAL A 149 13.70 3.30 -3.08
N GLU A 150 14.70 3.70 -2.30
CA GLU A 150 14.71 3.51 -0.85
C GLU A 150 13.59 4.27 -0.16
N GLN A 151 13.31 5.48 -0.63
CA GLN A 151 12.30 6.37 -0.05
C GLN A 151 11.40 6.95 -1.14
N LEU A 152 10.12 6.90 -0.93
CA LEU A 152 9.12 7.53 -1.80
C LEU A 152 8.10 8.25 -0.94
N LEU A 153 8.30 9.57 -0.79
CA LEU A 153 7.45 10.48 0.00
C LEU A 153 6.81 11.50 -0.93
N GLY A 154 5.49 11.65 -0.86
CA GLY A 154 4.77 12.71 -1.54
C GLY A 154 4.56 13.94 -0.66
N ASP A 155 4.49 15.10 -1.28
CA ASP A 155 4.09 16.34 -0.61
C ASP A 155 2.65 16.71 -1.00
N PRO A 156 1.65 16.48 -0.12
CA PRO A 156 0.26 16.81 -0.39
C PRO A 156 -0.12 18.26 -0.05
N THR A 157 0.83 19.14 0.27
CA THR A 157 0.55 20.49 0.78
C THR A 157 -0.37 21.27 -0.12
N LYS A 158 -0.18 21.22 -1.43
CA LYS A 158 -1.04 21.91 -2.39
C LYS A 158 -2.50 21.40 -2.32
N ALA A 159 -2.70 20.09 -2.32
CA ALA A 159 -4.04 19.50 -2.23
C ALA A 159 -4.72 19.84 -0.89
N LYS A 160 -3.97 19.82 0.20
CA LYS A 160 -4.48 20.23 1.53
C LYS A 160 -4.94 21.68 1.55
N THR A 161 -4.11 22.58 1.03
CA THR A 161 -4.35 24.02 1.16
C THR A 161 -5.40 24.53 0.19
N LEU A 162 -5.41 24.06 -1.05
CA LEU A 162 -6.33 24.56 -2.09
C LEU A 162 -7.65 23.80 -2.14
N LEU A 163 -7.63 22.50 -1.84
CA LEU A 163 -8.85 21.68 -1.92
C LEU A 163 -9.47 21.38 -0.55
N GLY A 164 -8.79 21.74 0.56
CA GLY A 164 -9.22 21.35 1.90
C GLY A 164 -9.20 19.84 2.15
N TRP A 165 -8.50 19.09 1.29
CA TRP A 165 -8.43 17.64 1.41
C TRP A 165 -7.60 17.18 2.62
N ASN A 166 -8.11 16.18 3.34
CA ASN A 166 -7.38 15.54 4.42
C ASN A 166 -6.69 14.26 3.91
N PRO A 167 -5.37 14.26 3.67
CA PRO A 167 -4.64 13.10 3.15
C PRO A 167 -4.56 11.91 4.10
N ARG A 168 -4.93 12.09 5.37
CA ARG A 168 -4.89 11.10 6.44
C ARG A 168 -6.25 10.93 7.10
N GLN A 169 -7.30 10.98 6.32
CA GLN A 169 -8.65 10.68 6.79
C GLN A 169 -8.70 9.23 7.29
N THR A 170 -8.04 8.31 6.57
CA THR A 170 -7.72 6.97 7.02
C THR A 170 -6.24 6.91 7.45
N SER A 171 -5.96 6.57 8.70
CA SER A 171 -4.57 6.42 9.18
C SER A 171 -3.90 5.19 8.58
N PHE A 172 -2.57 5.11 8.68
CA PHE A 172 -1.82 3.94 8.21
C PHE A 172 -2.24 2.65 8.92
N GLU A 173 -2.42 2.69 10.24
CA GLU A 173 -2.88 1.55 11.02
C GLU A 173 -4.28 1.11 10.61
N GLU A 174 -5.17 2.08 10.40
CA GLU A 174 -6.54 1.82 9.97
C GLU A 174 -6.57 1.20 8.57
N LEU A 175 -5.75 1.68 7.64
CA LEU A 175 -5.59 1.09 6.31
C LEU A 175 -5.18 -0.38 6.40
N VAL A 176 -4.14 -0.68 7.20
CA VAL A 176 -3.67 -2.06 7.38
C VAL A 176 -4.77 -2.94 7.97
N ARG A 177 -5.49 -2.43 8.99
CA ARG A 177 -6.61 -3.13 9.63
C ARG A 177 -7.70 -3.47 8.61
N ILE A 178 -8.17 -2.49 7.82
CA ILE A 178 -9.22 -2.67 6.80
C ILE A 178 -8.85 -3.80 5.84
N VAL A 179 -7.62 -3.77 5.31
CA VAL A 179 -7.20 -4.77 4.31
C VAL A 179 -6.99 -6.14 4.96
N ALA A 180 -6.40 -6.22 6.15
CA ALA A 180 -6.17 -7.48 6.84
C ALA A 180 -7.49 -8.17 7.25
N GLU A 181 -8.46 -7.42 7.80
CA GLU A 181 -9.79 -7.95 8.13
C GLU A 181 -10.54 -8.48 6.90
N HIS A 182 -10.45 -7.74 5.79
CA HIS A 182 -11.03 -8.22 4.52
C HIS A 182 -10.40 -9.54 4.09
N ASP A 183 -9.07 -9.63 4.12
CA ASP A 183 -8.36 -10.80 3.65
C ASP A 183 -8.56 -12.03 4.55
N MET A 184 -8.73 -11.83 5.86
CA MET A 184 -9.15 -12.90 6.76
C MET A 184 -10.50 -13.52 6.36
N LYS A 185 -11.48 -12.67 6.02
CA LYS A 185 -12.80 -13.12 5.55
C LYS A 185 -12.72 -13.77 4.17
N PHE A 186 -11.93 -13.18 3.28
CA PHE A 186 -11.73 -13.66 1.91
C PHE A 186 -11.08 -15.06 1.87
N VAL A 187 -9.99 -15.27 2.60
CA VAL A 187 -9.28 -16.55 2.68
C VAL A 187 -10.19 -17.62 3.28
N LYS A 188 -10.91 -17.32 4.37
CA LYS A 188 -11.87 -18.25 4.98
C LYS A 188 -12.96 -18.70 3.99
N LYS A 189 -13.50 -17.76 3.21
CA LYS A 189 -14.52 -18.04 2.20
C LYS A 189 -14.01 -18.93 1.08
N LEU A 190 -12.78 -18.67 0.60
CA LEU A 190 -12.16 -19.52 -0.42
C LEU A 190 -11.97 -20.96 0.04
N TYR A 191 -11.51 -21.14 1.28
CA TYR A 191 -11.30 -22.47 1.86
C TYR A 191 -12.60 -23.25 2.05
N LEU A 192 -13.67 -22.59 2.50
CA LEU A 192 -14.97 -23.25 2.64
C LEU A 192 -15.49 -23.74 1.29
N ARG A 193 -15.36 -22.94 0.24
CA ARG A 193 -15.75 -23.32 -1.13
C ARG A 193 -14.94 -24.49 -1.70
N SER A 194 -13.64 -24.60 -1.35
CA SER A 194 -12.80 -25.71 -1.83
C SER A 194 -13.10 -27.04 -1.16
N LYS A 195 -13.89 -27.06 -0.07
CA LYS A 195 -14.35 -28.30 0.61
C LYS A 195 -15.72 -28.77 0.13
N GLU A 196 -16.43 -27.93 -0.61
CA GLU A 196 -17.76 -28.25 -1.15
C GLU A 196 -17.69 -28.85 -2.57
N LEU A 197 -16.47 -28.88 -3.16
CA LEU A 197 -16.14 -29.52 -4.45
C LEU A 197 -15.38 -30.83 -4.23
#